data_4bdc11424c50e8cdb6392d38f04021c4
#
_entry.id   4bdc11424c50e8cdb6392d38f04021c4
#
_cell.length_a   1.000
_cell.length_b   1.000
_cell.length_c   1.000
_cell.angle_alpha   90.00
_cell.angle_beta   90.00
_cell.angle_gamma   90.00
#
_symmetry.space_group_name_H-M   'P 1'
#
loop_
_entity.id
_entity.type
_entity.pdbx_description
1 polymer ?
#
loop_
_entity_poly.entity_id
_entity_poly.type
_entity_poly.pdbx_seq_one_letter_code
_entity_poly.pdbx_strand_id
1 'polypeptide(L)'
;MKNKGALSNYPFILALFGLLIFMVPNVGMSQKVNSYSGPITEWNKKIMELAIEEDGLLTLKGVRTAAMVHIAMHDALNSIYQKYEPYTYNASVPNADPIAAIAQAAYEVTNNEFPQNQQQLFAILSQQLSTVHHKRAKRKGIQLGKTAAAEILQKRNADHYNGEAEYTWHPMAPGVYAEFNEHSGTPQGFIFGAGWAKAKPFLLQNADQFKSPPPPKINSSQYTKAFEEVKEYGSFESKVRTKDQTHLAMWWKDFVENSHNRLARQLVMKEKLDLWESARVFALLNMTIYDAYINVFDNKFYYNHWRPYTAIRWAANDENPNTEPDPEWNNLHKHTYAFPSYPSAHGTASTAAMTVLANTLGTGDKYSFIMTTEDVDKAGPFSGKIKMDPPERSFTSFSQAGMEAAMSRVYLGIHFRYDSEEGYTLGAKIGEYAYQHFLKPIKPN
;
A
#
# COMPACT_ATOMS: atom_id res chain seq x y z
N MET A 1 51.76 29.44 -84.88
CA MET A 1 50.92 30.46 -85.50
C MET A 1 49.89 30.89 -84.48
N LYS A 2 50.04 32.06 -83.88
CA LYS A 2 49.18 33.27 -84.02
C LYS A 2 47.72 32.95 -83.61
N ASN A 3 47.02 33.59 -82.68
CA ASN A 3 46.93 35.01 -82.27
C ASN A 3 46.08 35.01 -80.93
N LYS A 4 46.43 35.71 -79.88
CA LYS A 4 46.03 37.05 -79.45
C LYS A 4 44.51 37.31 -79.29
N GLY A 5 44.17 37.74 -78.08
CA GLY A 5 43.24 38.77 -77.69
C GLY A 5 42.13 38.33 -76.83
N ALA A 6 41.65 39.00 -75.80
CA ALA A 6 41.84 40.32 -75.26
C ALA A 6 41.16 40.34 -73.91
N LEU A 7 41.66 41.13 -73.00
CA LEU A 7 41.12 41.42 -71.65
C LEU A 7 39.76 42.10 -71.72
N SER A 8 38.86 41.73 -70.81
CA SER A 8 37.75 42.58 -70.38
C SER A 8 37.56 42.50 -68.87
N ASN A 9 37.83 43.60 -68.20
CA ASN A 9 37.62 43.86 -66.78
C ASN A 9 36.13 43.98 -66.47
N TYR A 10 35.64 43.26 -65.46
CA TYR A 10 34.44 43.67 -64.73
C TYR A 10 34.72 43.51 -63.21
N PRO A 11 34.26 44.48 -62.41
CA PRO A 11 34.61 44.55 -60.99
C PRO A 11 33.74 43.55 -60.13
N PHE A 12 34.42 42.82 -59.27
CA PHE A 12 33.80 41.98 -58.24
C PHE A 12 33.16 42.86 -57.14
N ILE A 13 31.83 42.84 -57.08
CA ILE A 13 31.08 43.34 -55.94
C ILE A 13 31.06 42.20 -54.91
N LEU A 14 31.83 42.33 -53.84
CA LEU A 14 31.75 41.47 -52.63
C LEU A 14 30.44 41.80 -51.88
N ALA A 15 29.43 40.97 -52.05
CA ALA A 15 28.30 40.96 -51.15
C ALA A 15 28.66 40.18 -49.87
N LEU A 16 28.94 40.90 -48.78
CA LEU A 16 29.07 40.33 -47.44
C LEU A 16 27.68 39.86 -46.98
N PHE A 17 27.38 38.58 -47.12
CA PHE A 17 26.28 37.96 -46.38
C PHE A 17 26.74 37.73 -44.95
N GLY A 18 26.33 38.61 -44.06
CA GLY A 18 26.46 38.44 -42.61
C GLY A 18 25.57 37.30 -42.16
N LEU A 19 26.18 36.14 -41.86
CA LEU A 19 25.51 35.02 -41.18
C LEU A 19 25.29 35.41 -39.73
N LEU A 20 24.11 35.94 -39.39
CA LEU A 20 23.65 36.07 -38.00
C LEU A 20 23.35 34.66 -37.48
N ILE A 21 24.36 34.05 -36.85
CA ILE A 21 24.17 32.85 -36.05
C ILE A 21 23.41 33.30 -34.80
N PHE A 22 22.08 33.08 -34.78
CA PHE A 22 21.33 33.09 -33.53
C PHE A 22 21.84 31.93 -32.70
N MET A 23 22.73 32.22 -31.76
CA MET A 23 23.00 31.32 -30.64
C MET A 23 21.73 31.24 -29.78
N VAL A 24 20.87 30.28 -30.07
CA VAL A 24 19.89 29.80 -29.15
C VAL A 24 20.70 29.19 -27.99
N PRO A 25 20.61 29.70 -26.75
CA PRO A 25 21.28 29.03 -25.66
C PRO A 25 20.63 27.65 -25.50
N ASN A 26 21.37 26.64 -25.93
CA ASN A 26 21.04 25.25 -25.61
C ASN A 26 21.12 25.13 -24.09
N VAL A 27 20.00 25.36 -23.40
CA VAL A 27 19.82 25.01 -22.00
C VAL A 27 19.61 23.49 -21.95
N GLY A 28 20.62 22.79 -22.40
CA GLY A 28 20.80 21.36 -22.15
C GLY A 28 21.28 21.19 -20.71
N MET A 29 20.42 21.43 -19.73
CA MET A 29 20.58 20.86 -18.40
C MET A 29 20.19 19.39 -18.47
N SER A 30 21.05 18.58 -19.07
CA SER A 30 21.16 17.18 -18.68
C SER A 30 21.78 17.17 -17.26
N GLN A 31 21.00 17.55 -16.24
CA GLN A 31 21.26 16.99 -14.92
C GLN A 31 21.10 15.48 -15.10
N LYS A 32 22.19 14.73 -14.96
CA LYS A 32 22.11 13.32 -14.58
C LYS A 32 21.34 13.31 -13.25
N VAL A 33 20.02 13.26 -13.33
CA VAL A 33 19.16 12.94 -12.21
C VAL A 33 19.65 11.57 -11.78
N ASN A 34 20.29 11.50 -10.61
CA ASN A 34 20.69 10.24 -10.04
C ASN A 34 19.44 9.37 -9.98
N SER A 35 19.37 8.35 -10.83
CA SER A 35 18.31 7.37 -10.96
C SER A 35 18.30 6.42 -9.75
N TYR A 36 18.28 6.99 -8.53
CA TYR A 36 18.44 6.20 -7.32
C TYR A 36 17.31 6.52 -6.35
N SER A 37 16.41 5.56 -6.19
CA SER A 37 15.27 5.62 -5.26
C SER A 37 15.65 5.55 -3.77
N GLY A 38 16.95 5.42 -3.45
CA GLY A 38 17.47 5.23 -2.09
C GLY A 38 16.89 6.18 -1.04
N PRO A 39 16.92 7.51 -1.26
CA PRO A 39 16.36 8.45 -0.29
C PRO A 39 14.88 8.23 0.02
N ILE A 40 14.07 7.84 -0.97
CA ILE A 40 12.64 7.56 -0.79
C ILE A 40 12.43 6.24 -0.03
N THR A 41 13.18 5.20 -0.42
CA THR A 41 13.08 3.88 0.23
C THR A 41 13.56 3.89 1.67
N GLU A 42 14.54 4.73 2.01
CA GLU A 42 15.01 4.94 3.38
C GLU A 42 13.90 5.51 4.27
N TRP A 43 13.22 6.57 3.82
CA TRP A 43 12.07 7.13 4.55
C TRP A 43 10.92 6.14 4.66
N ASN A 44 10.59 5.42 3.58
CA ASN A 44 9.55 4.40 3.62
C ASN A 44 9.86 3.31 4.66
N LYS A 45 11.11 2.83 4.70
CA LYS A 45 11.55 1.84 5.70
C LYS A 45 11.40 2.40 7.11
N LYS A 46 11.89 3.63 7.33
CA LYS A 46 11.85 4.26 8.66
C LYS A 46 10.42 4.45 9.18
N ILE A 47 9.47 4.82 8.33
CA ILE A 47 8.06 4.97 8.73
C ILE A 47 7.49 3.64 9.19
N MET A 48 7.76 2.54 8.47
CA MET A 48 7.28 1.21 8.87
C MET A 48 7.89 0.75 10.19
N GLU A 49 9.20 1.00 10.41
CA GLU A 49 9.87 0.73 11.68
C GLU A 49 9.19 1.47 12.85
N LEU A 50 8.93 2.77 12.69
CA LEU A 50 8.28 3.59 13.72
C LEU A 50 6.85 3.14 14.02
N ALA A 51 6.08 2.77 13.00
CA ALA A 51 4.73 2.27 13.17
C ALA A 51 4.70 0.91 13.90
N ILE A 52 5.67 0.04 13.61
CA ILE A 52 5.83 -1.23 14.32
C ILE A 52 6.24 -0.99 15.79
N GLU A 53 7.15 -0.07 16.03
CA GLU A 53 7.62 0.29 17.38
C GLU A 53 6.50 0.90 18.23
N GLU A 54 5.62 1.71 17.63
CA GLU A 54 4.56 2.42 18.37
C GLU A 54 3.39 1.50 18.74
N ASP A 55 2.86 0.74 17.78
CA ASP A 55 1.62 -0.02 17.98
C ASP A 55 1.57 -1.39 17.27
N GLY A 56 2.68 -1.84 16.70
CA GLY A 56 2.74 -3.11 15.98
C GLY A 56 1.90 -3.15 14.70
N LEU A 57 1.60 -2.02 14.08
CA LEU A 57 0.71 -1.89 12.92
C LEU A 57 -0.76 -2.27 13.20
N LEU A 58 -1.19 -2.12 14.44
CA LEU A 58 -2.57 -2.40 14.84
C LEU A 58 -3.54 -1.24 14.55
N THR A 59 -3.02 -0.08 14.10
CA THR A 59 -3.83 1.10 13.75
C THR A 59 -3.60 1.50 12.29
N LEU A 60 -4.44 2.40 11.79
CA LEU A 60 -4.26 3.00 10.46
C LEU A 60 -3.09 4.01 10.40
N LYS A 61 -2.48 4.38 11.54
CA LYS A 61 -1.49 5.46 11.64
C LYS A 61 -0.29 5.24 10.72
N GLY A 62 0.29 4.05 10.74
CA GLY A 62 1.49 3.75 9.96
C GLY A 62 1.31 3.91 8.47
N VAL A 63 0.28 3.28 7.90
CA VAL A 63 -0.02 3.36 6.47
C VAL A 63 -0.51 4.75 6.05
N ARG A 64 -1.26 5.44 6.92
CA ARG A 64 -1.66 6.83 6.73
C ARG A 64 -0.44 7.76 6.64
N THR A 65 0.48 7.64 7.58
CA THR A 65 1.72 8.44 7.57
C THR A 65 2.54 8.17 6.33
N ALA A 66 2.70 6.90 5.93
CA ALA A 66 3.38 6.55 4.70
C ALA A 66 2.70 7.17 3.47
N ALA A 67 1.38 7.14 3.38
CA ALA A 67 0.63 7.80 2.30
C ALA A 67 0.92 9.31 2.26
N MET A 68 0.80 10.01 3.39
CA MET A 68 1.05 11.45 3.47
C MET A 68 2.48 11.83 3.12
N VAL A 69 3.47 11.09 3.60
CA VAL A 69 4.89 11.32 3.30
C VAL A 69 5.15 11.19 1.80
N HIS A 70 4.67 10.11 1.19
CA HIS A 70 4.94 9.88 -0.24
C HIS A 70 4.13 10.80 -1.15
N ILE A 71 2.95 11.26 -0.73
CA ILE A 71 2.21 12.35 -1.40
C ILE A 71 3.01 13.65 -1.35
N ALA A 72 3.53 14.04 -0.18
CA ALA A 72 4.33 15.25 -0.05
C ALA A 72 5.61 15.21 -0.91
N MET A 73 6.29 14.06 -0.94
CA MET A 73 7.44 13.85 -1.85
C MET A 73 7.04 13.95 -3.31
N HIS A 74 5.94 13.29 -3.70
CA HIS A 74 5.41 13.27 -5.06
C HIS A 74 5.07 14.67 -5.56
N ASP A 75 4.32 15.44 -4.77
CA ASP A 75 3.89 16.79 -5.14
C ASP A 75 5.08 17.77 -5.18
N ALA A 76 6.04 17.62 -4.26
CA ALA A 76 7.28 18.41 -4.29
C ALA A 76 8.10 18.12 -5.56
N LEU A 77 8.27 16.87 -5.95
CA LEU A 77 8.96 16.50 -7.17
C LEU A 77 8.25 17.02 -8.42
N ASN A 78 6.93 16.90 -8.50
CA ASN A 78 6.15 17.41 -9.63
C ASN A 78 6.17 18.94 -9.71
N SER A 79 6.37 19.65 -8.62
CA SER A 79 6.60 21.10 -8.62
C SER A 79 7.98 21.50 -9.20
N ILE A 80 8.95 20.58 -9.23
CA ILE A 80 10.25 20.80 -9.89
C ILE A 80 10.16 20.48 -11.40
N TYR A 81 9.63 19.31 -11.70
CA TYR A 81 9.36 18.84 -13.05
C TYR A 81 8.06 18.06 -13.08
N GLN A 82 7.09 18.56 -13.80
CA GLN A 82 5.73 18.04 -13.84
C GLN A 82 5.65 16.79 -14.71
N LYS A 83 5.78 15.60 -14.08
CA LYS A 83 5.71 14.28 -14.72
C LYS A 83 4.34 13.64 -14.55
N TYR A 84 3.68 13.91 -13.42
CA TYR A 84 2.40 13.32 -13.04
C TYR A 84 1.42 14.37 -12.52
N GLU A 85 0.13 14.00 -12.45
CA GLU A 85 -0.89 14.81 -11.77
C GLU A 85 -0.55 14.94 -10.27
N PRO A 86 -0.60 16.14 -9.69
CA PRO A 86 -0.40 16.32 -8.26
C PRO A 86 -1.62 15.84 -7.45
N TYR A 87 -1.41 15.56 -6.16
CA TYR A 87 -2.51 15.19 -5.26
C TYR A 87 -3.05 16.37 -4.44
N THR A 88 -2.19 17.16 -3.80
CA THR A 88 -2.59 18.32 -2.98
C THR A 88 -1.93 19.61 -3.41
N TYR A 89 -0.66 19.57 -3.74
CA TYR A 89 0.16 20.75 -3.97
C TYR A 89 0.69 20.80 -5.39
N ASN A 90 0.37 21.89 -6.08
CA ASN A 90 0.80 22.13 -7.45
C ASN A 90 1.46 23.51 -7.56
N ALA A 91 2.76 23.54 -7.76
CA ALA A 91 3.55 24.76 -7.97
C ALA A 91 4.60 24.55 -9.07
N SER A 92 5.31 25.64 -9.44
CA SER A 92 6.41 25.56 -10.39
C SER A 92 7.68 26.13 -9.74
N VAL A 93 8.60 25.26 -9.37
CA VAL A 93 9.89 25.60 -8.73
C VAL A 93 11.05 24.86 -9.41
N PRO A 94 11.28 25.07 -10.74
CA PRO A 94 12.13 24.22 -11.57
C PRO A 94 13.62 24.20 -11.16
N ASN A 95 14.05 25.14 -10.32
CA ASN A 95 15.44 25.23 -9.85
C ASN A 95 15.61 24.77 -8.39
N ALA A 96 14.65 24.04 -7.82
CA ALA A 96 14.79 23.41 -6.53
C ALA A 96 15.57 22.09 -6.67
N ASP A 97 16.28 21.71 -5.61
CA ASP A 97 16.96 20.41 -5.59
C ASP A 97 15.98 19.32 -5.19
N PRO A 98 15.85 18.23 -5.97
CA PRO A 98 14.88 17.18 -5.71
C PRO A 98 15.18 16.39 -4.42
N ILE A 99 16.44 16.12 -4.10
CA ILE A 99 16.80 15.41 -2.85
C ILE A 99 16.45 16.27 -1.64
N ALA A 100 16.77 17.56 -1.68
CA ALA A 100 16.41 18.47 -0.58
C ALA A 100 14.89 18.60 -0.41
N ALA A 101 14.14 18.57 -1.51
CA ALA A 101 12.67 18.66 -1.49
C ALA A 101 12.04 17.41 -0.85
N ILE A 102 12.40 16.20 -1.30
CA ILE A 102 11.84 14.96 -0.76
C ILE A 102 12.28 14.71 0.69
N ALA A 103 13.55 14.97 1.02
CA ALA A 103 14.06 14.77 2.37
C ALA A 103 13.34 15.67 3.38
N GLN A 104 13.13 16.94 3.02
CA GLN A 104 12.42 17.87 3.90
C GLN A 104 10.93 17.55 4.00
N ALA A 105 10.29 17.19 2.87
CA ALA A 105 8.88 16.80 2.87
C ALA A 105 8.62 15.59 3.78
N ALA A 106 9.46 14.57 3.67
CA ALA A 106 9.37 13.39 4.51
C ALA A 106 9.60 13.69 5.99
N TYR A 107 10.63 14.47 6.29
CA TYR A 107 10.93 14.87 7.67
C TYR A 107 9.75 15.60 8.32
N GLU A 108 9.19 16.62 7.66
CA GLU A 108 8.09 17.42 8.23
C GLU A 108 6.88 16.56 8.55
N VAL A 109 6.44 15.72 7.62
CA VAL A 109 5.29 14.84 7.84
C VAL A 109 5.59 13.79 8.90
N THR A 110 6.73 13.09 8.81
CA THR A 110 7.05 12.01 9.75
C THR A 110 7.26 12.55 11.16
N ASN A 111 7.91 13.72 11.31
CA ASN A 111 8.11 14.35 12.61
C ASN A 111 6.80 14.86 13.23
N ASN A 112 5.83 15.28 12.42
CA ASN A 112 4.49 15.63 12.91
C ASN A 112 3.75 14.42 13.48
N GLU A 113 3.87 13.26 12.83
CA GLU A 113 3.18 12.04 13.23
C GLU A 113 3.91 11.25 14.35
N PHE A 114 5.26 11.35 14.40
CA PHE A 114 6.12 10.66 15.38
C PHE A 114 7.09 11.64 16.05
N PRO A 115 6.60 12.66 16.79
CA PRO A 115 7.45 13.73 17.35
C PRO A 115 8.47 13.24 18.37
N GLN A 116 8.21 12.11 19.04
CA GLN A 116 9.12 11.47 19.98
C GLN A 116 10.40 10.94 19.32
N ASN A 117 10.41 10.76 18.00
CA ASN A 117 11.54 10.24 17.23
C ASN A 117 12.34 11.35 16.51
N GLN A 118 12.11 12.63 16.82
CA GLN A 118 12.68 13.80 16.14
C GLN A 118 14.19 13.70 15.90
N GLN A 119 14.95 13.24 16.89
CA GLN A 119 16.42 13.16 16.77
C GLN A 119 16.84 12.17 15.67
N GLN A 120 16.21 10.99 15.60
CA GLN A 120 16.49 9.99 14.57
C GLN A 120 16.08 10.50 13.19
N LEU A 121 14.91 11.13 13.09
CA LEU A 121 14.39 11.69 11.85
C LEU A 121 15.26 12.83 11.32
N PHE A 122 15.74 13.70 12.22
CA PHE A 122 16.67 14.79 11.87
C PHE A 122 18.03 14.26 11.39
N ALA A 123 18.51 13.12 11.90
CA ALA A 123 19.73 12.50 11.43
C ALA A 123 19.61 12.06 9.96
N ILE A 124 18.49 11.41 9.56
CA ILE A 124 18.21 11.02 8.17
C ILE A 124 18.13 12.27 7.28
N LEU A 125 17.37 13.28 7.69
CA LEU A 125 17.27 14.55 6.96
C LEU A 125 18.65 15.17 6.74
N SER A 126 19.45 15.30 7.80
CA SER A 126 20.77 15.91 7.76
C SER A 126 21.73 15.15 6.83
N GLN A 127 21.71 13.81 6.88
CA GLN A 127 22.48 12.95 6.00
C GLN A 127 22.11 13.19 4.53
N GLN A 128 20.84 13.16 4.18
CA GLN A 128 20.39 13.38 2.81
C GLN A 128 20.68 14.79 2.32
N LEU A 129 20.46 15.80 3.16
CA LEU A 129 20.82 17.18 2.84
C LEU A 129 22.32 17.40 2.67
N SER A 130 23.18 16.62 3.31
CA SER A 130 24.65 16.75 3.16
C SER A 130 25.13 16.42 1.75
N THR A 131 24.39 15.60 1.00
CA THR A 131 24.70 15.23 -0.39
C THR A 131 24.41 16.35 -1.39
N VAL A 132 23.67 17.39 -0.98
CA VAL A 132 23.27 18.50 -1.85
C VAL A 132 24.25 19.67 -1.70
N HIS A 133 25.03 19.92 -2.72
CA HIS A 133 26.11 20.94 -2.68
C HIS A 133 25.68 22.32 -3.17
N HIS A 134 24.71 22.41 -4.08
CA HIS A 134 24.26 23.68 -4.66
C HIS A 134 23.37 24.47 -3.69
N LYS A 135 23.95 25.40 -2.94
CA LYS A 135 23.29 26.12 -1.82
C LYS A 135 21.93 26.76 -2.16
N ARG A 136 21.80 27.38 -3.34
CA ARG A 136 20.53 28.04 -3.76
C ARG A 136 19.45 27.03 -4.08
N ALA A 137 19.76 25.97 -4.83
CA ALA A 137 18.83 24.89 -5.15
C ALA A 137 18.40 24.13 -3.90
N LYS A 138 19.36 23.84 -2.99
CA LYS A 138 19.09 23.21 -1.69
C LYS A 138 18.08 24.02 -0.87
N ARG A 139 18.27 25.35 -0.72
CA ARG A 139 17.32 26.20 0.01
C ARG A 139 15.92 26.18 -0.62
N LYS A 140 15.83 26.21 -1.96
CA LYS A 140 14.56 26.12 -2.67
C LYS A 140 13.91 24.76 -2.45
N GLY A 141 14.66 23.65 -2.50
CA GLY A 141 14.18 22.30 -2.21
C GLY A 141 13.64 22.18 -0.79
N ILE A 142 14.39 22.64 0.21
CA ILE A 142 13.93 22.66 1.60
C ILE A 142 12.60 23.41 1.73
N GLN A 143 12.50 24.64 1.17
CA GLN A 143 11.27 25.41 1.27
C GLN A 143 10.10 24.71 0.56
N LEU A 144 10.35 24.14 -0.62
CA LEU A 144 9.35 23.37 -1.37
C LEU A 144 8.85 22.16 -0.58
N GLY A 145 9.76 21.37 0.00
CA GLY A 145 9.40 20.22 0.82
C GLY A 145 8.55 20.59 2.04
N LYS A 146 8.90 21.69 2.74
CA LYS A 146 8.08 22.22 3.85
C LYS A 146 6.66 22.57 3.41
N THR A 147 6.53 23.26 2.26
CA THR A 147 5.22 23.67 1.77
C THR A 147 4.38 22.46 1.36
N ALA A 148 4.92 21.51 0.60
CA ALA A 148 4.21 20.31 0.19
C ALA A 148 3.77 19.46 1.40
N ALA A 149 4.61 19.38 2.44
CA ALA A 149 4.25 18.70 3.70
C ALA A 149 3.11 19.41 4.42
N ALA A 150 3.15 20.76 4.53
CA ALA A 150 2.11 21.52 5.19
C ALA A 150 0.74 21.35 4.53
N GLU A 151 0.70 21.31 3.20
CA GLU A 151 -0.55 21.11 2.43
C GLU A 151 -1.21 19.76 2.71
N ILE A 152 -0.45 18.67 2.71
CA ILE A 152 -1.02 17.35 3.02
C ILE A 152 -1.41 17.21 4.48
N LEU A 153 -0.62 17.74 5.41
CA LEU A 153 -0.95 17.75 6.83
C LEU A 153 -2.23 18.53 7.09
N GLN A 154 -2.40 19.69 6.46
CA GLN A 154 -3.63 20.50 6.56
C GLN A 154 -4.84 19.74 5.99
N LYS A 155 -4.69 19.12 4.82
CA LYS A 155 -5.77 18.34 4.16
C LYS A 155 -6.24 17.16 5.01
N ARG A 156 -5.35 16.60 5.82
CA ARG A 156 -5.58 15.40 6.64
C ARG A 156 -5.76 15.70 8.14
N ASN A 157 -5.82 16.95 8.54
CA ASN A 157 -5.90 17.35 9.95
C ASN A 157 -7.14 16.79 10.68
N ALA A 158 -8.25 16.59 9.98
CA ALA A 158 -9.51 16.08 10.54
C ALA A 158 -10.02 14.90 9.69
N ASP A 159 -9.20 13.88 9.50
CA ASP A 159 -9.54 12.73 8.69
C ASP A 159 -10.07 11.53 9.50
N HIS A 160 -10.15 11.67 10.80
CA HIS A 160 -10.74 10.68 11.73
C HIS A 160 -10.14 9.26 11.65
N TYR A 161 -8.86 9.15 11.26
CA TYR A 161 -8.18 7.84 11.11
C TYR A 161 -8.15 7.00 12.40
N ASN A 162 -8.23 7.66 13.55
CA ASN A 162 -8.27 7.05 14.88
C ASN A 162 -9.66 7.22 15.54
N GLY A 163 -10.68 7.54 14.76
CA GLY A 163 -12.03 7.74 15.25
C GLY A 163 -12.57 6.47 15.91
N GLU A 164 -13.17 6.65 17.08
CA GLU A 164 -13.93 5.60 17.73
C GLU A 164 -15.33 5.49 17.16
N ALA A 165 -15.92 4.30 17.21
CA ALA A 165 -17.31 4.08 16.88
C ALA A 165 -17.91 3.10 17.88
N GLU A 166 -19.12 3.39 18.32
CA GLU A 166 -19.91 2.43 19.06
C GLU A 166 -20.27 1.25 18.13
N TYR A 167 -20.20 0.04 18.70
CA TYR A 167 -20.64 -1.16 18.04
C TYR A 167 -21.80 -1.75 18.86
N THR A 168 -22.92 -2.02 18.19
CA THR A 168 -24.06 -2.67 18.82
C THR A 168 -23.90 -4.18 18.68
N TRP A 169 -23.71 -4.86 19.81
CA TRP A 169 -23.66 -6.31 19.87
C TRP A 169 -25.01 -6.92 19.51
N HIS A 170 -24.99 -7.90 18.61
CA HIS A 170 -26.16 -8.65 18.23
C HIS A 170 -26.26 -9.96 19.02
N PRO A 171 -27.47 -10.44 19.33
CA PRO A 171 -27.66 -11.78 19.88
C PRO A 171 -27.07 -12.85 18.94
N MET A 172 -26.56 -13.93 19.52
CA MET A 172 -26.09 -15.07 18.75
C MET A 172 -27.21 -15.62 17.86
N ALA A 173 -26.96 -15.70 16.57
CA ALA A 173 -27.86 -16.25 15.56
C ALA A 173 -27.04 -16.79 14.38
N PRO A 174 -27.61 -17.66 13.51
CA PRO A 174 -26.92 -18.17 12.35
C PRO A 174 -26.36 -17.02 11.45
N GLY A 175 -25.08 -17.06 11.17
CA GLY A 175 -24.39 -16.05 10.35
C GLY A 175 -24.00 -14.76 11.06
N VAL A 176 -24.38 -14.56 12.32
CA VAL A 176 -24.14 -13.32 13.07
C VAL A 176 -22.82 -13.36 13.81
N TYR A 177 -22.00 -12.31 13.65
CA TYR A 177 -20.80 -12.12 14.47
C TYR A 177 -21.21 -11.86 15.93
N ALA A 178 -20.74 -12.71 16.81
CA ALA A 178 -20.92 -12.61 18.27
C ALA A 178 -19.57 -12.61 18.98
N GLU A 179 -19.59 -12.21 20.24
CA GLU A 179 -18.42 -12.08 21.09
C GLU A 179 -17.75 -13.45 21.36
N PHE A 180 -16.41 -13.47 21.29
CA PHE A 180 -15.59 -14.65 21.61
C PHE A 180 -14.24 -14.22 22.22
N ASN A 181 -14.30 -13.42 23.28
CA ASN A 181 -13.13 -12.81 23.93
C ASN A 181 -12.06 -13.83 24.34
N GLU A 182 -12.47 -15.01 24.78
CA GLU A 182 -11.57 -16.09 25.18
C GLU A 182 -10.66 -16.54 24.02
N HIS A 183 -11.12 -16.41 22.77
CA HIS A 183 -10.35 -16.81 21.60
C HIS A 183 -9.64 -15.64 20.90
N SER A 184 -10.10 -14.42 21.10
CA SER A 184 -9.43 -13.21 20.60
C SER A 184 -8.36 -12.67 21.57
N GLY A 185 -8.37 -13.12 22.83
CA GLY A 185 -7.48 -12.60 23.87
C GLY A 185 -7.75 -11.14 24.22
N THR A 186 -8.95 -10.63 23.90
CA THR A 186 -9.34 -9.22 24.13
C THR A 186 -10.29 -9.10 25.34
N PRO A 187 -10.39 -7.92 25.98
CA PRO A 187 -11.36 -7.67 27.03
C PRO A 187 -12.81 -7.87 26.54
N GLN A 188 -13.71 -8.18 27.48
CA GLN A 188 -15.14 -8.27 27.20
C GLN A 188 -15.67 -6.97 26.57
N GLY A 189 -16.49 -7.09 25.53
CA GLY A 189 -17.06 -5.97 24.79
C GLY A 189 -16.09 -5.30 23.82
N PHE A 190 -14.86 -5.76 23.72
CA PHE A 190 -13.90 -5.19 22.76
C PHE A 190 -14.25 -5.58 21.34
N ILE A 191 -14.24 -4.59 20.44
CA ILE A 191 -14.36 -4.74 18.99
C ILE A 191 -13.25 -3.94 18.31
N PHE A 192 -12.55 -4.56 17.36
CA PHE A 192 -11.46 -3.91 16.66
C PHE A 192 -11.94 -3.23 15.40
N GLY A 193 -11.51 -1.98 15.18
CA GLY A 193 -11.67 -1.26 13.91
C GLY A 193 -13.08 -0.77 13.59
N ALA A 194 -14.01 -0.76 14.54
CA ALA A 194 -15.38 -0.27 14.31
C ALA A 194 -15.42 1.20 13.81
N GLY A 195 -14.43 2.00 14.18
CA GLY A 195 -14.29 3.38 13.73
C GLY A 195 -13.61 3.58 12.38
N TRP A 196 -13.01 2.53 11.78
CA TRP A 196 -12.22 2.70 10.57
C TRP A 196 -13.04 3.15 9.37
N ALA A 197 -14.29 2.71 9.24
CA ALA A 197 -15.20 3.18 8.20
C ALA A 197 -15.56 4.68 8.31
N LYS A 198 -15.27 5.35 9.44
CA LYS A 198 -15.46 6.79 9.62
C LYS A 198 -14.24 7.62 9.18
N ALA A 199 -13.10 6.98 8.97
CA ALA A 199 -11.90 7.64 8.49
C ALA A 199 -12.09 8.13 7.06
N LYS A 200 -11.56 9.32 6.76
CA LYS A 200 -11.64 9.90 5.41
C LYS A 200 -10.68 9.17 4.47
N PRO A 201 -11.14 8.58 3.36
CA PRO A 201 -10.26 7.96 2.38
C PRO A 201 -9.31 8.97 1.71
N PHE A 202 -8.24 8.46 1.08
CA PHE A 202 -7.37 9.26 0.20
C PHE A 202 -7.91 9.31 -1.24
N LEU A 203 -8.38 8.18 -1.75
CA LEU A 203 -8.73 7.97 -3.15
C LEU A 203 -10.23 7.79 -3.35
N LEU A 204 -10.86 7.00 -2.49
CA LEU A 204 -12.29 6.75 -2.57
C LEU A 204 -13.08 7.99 -2.16
N GLN A 205 -14.28 8.15 -2.69
CA GLN A 205 -15.16 9.26 -2.34
C GLN A 205 -15.71 9.12 -0.90
N ASN A 206 -15.99 7.87 -0.50
CA ASN A 206 -16.44 7.49 0.84
C ASN A 206 -16.10 6.02 1.13
N ALA A 207 -16.28 5.59 2.38
CA ALA A 207 -15.93 4.24 2.84
C ALA A 207 -16.73 3.14 2.14
N ASP A 208 -17.96 3.39 1.71
CA ASP A 208 -18.87 2.41 1.12
C ASP A 208 -18.91 2.45 -0.42
N GLN A 209 -17.96 3.14 -1.07
CA GLN A 209 -17.94 3.28 -2.53
C GLN A 209 -18.00 1.95 -3.27
N PHE A 210 -17.36 0.92 -2.75
CA PHE A 210 -17.42 -0.43 -3.28
C PHE A 210 -18.08 -1.34 -2.24
N LYS A 211 -19.34 -1.68 -2.50
CA LYS A 211 -20.09 -2.62 -1.67
C LYS A 211 -19.94 -4.03 -2.24
N SER A 212 -19.56 -4.97 -1.39
CA SER A 212 -19.54 -6.40 -1.71
C SER A 212 -20.96 -6.97 -1.83
N PRO A 213 -21.18 -8.02 -2.60
CA PRO A 213 -22.44 -8.76 -2.54
C PRO A 213 -22.62 -9.38 -1.15
N PRO A 214 -23.84 -9.75 -0.74
CA PRO A 214 -24.05 -10.42 0.54
C PRO A 214 -23.32 -11.77 0.60
N PRO A 215 -22.85 -12.19 1.79
CA PRO A 215 -22.30 -13.54 1.97
C PRO A 215 -23.35 -14.62 1.65
N PRO A 216 -22.93 -15.87 1.35
CA PRO A 216 -23.85 -16.96 1.08
C PRO A 216 -24.81 -17.20 2.26
N LYS A 217 -26.05 -17.56 1.95
CA LYS A 217 -27.02 -17.95 2.98
C LYS A 217 -26.54 -19.21 3.70
N ILE A 218 -26.74 -19.27 5.02
CA ILE A 218 -26.26 -20.37 5.88
C ILE A 218 -26.74 -21.74 5.41
N ASN A 219 -27.97 -21.85 4.93
CA ASN A 219 -28.53 -23.09 4.42
C ASN A 219 -28.22 -23.37 2.93
N SER A 220 -27.27 -22.64 2.32
CA SER A 220 -26.89 -22.85 0.92
C SER A 220 -25.74 -23.86 0.77
N SER A 221 -25.69 -24.54 -0.35
CA SER A 221 -24.61 -25.47 -0.69
C SER A 221 -23.24 -24.75 -0.78
N GLN A 222 -23.22 -23.46 -1.14
CA GLN A 222 -22.00 -22.65 -1.18
C GLN A 222 -21.44 -22.44 0.22
N TYR A 223 -22.31 -22.11 1.18
CA TYR A 223 -21.89 -21.98 2.58
C TYR A 223 -21.40 -23.32 3.14
N THR A 224 -22.20 -24.41 2.96
CA THR A 224 -21.82 -25.74 3.46
C THR A 224 -20.44 -26.18 2.95
N LYS A 225 -20.16 -26.01 1.64
CA LYS A 225 -18.83 -26.32 1.08
C LYS A 225 -17.71 -25.51 1.71
N ALA A 226 -17.91 -24.21 1.91
CA ALA A 226 -16.90 -23.33 2.52
C ALA A 226 -16.72 -23.61 4.02
N PHE A 227 -17.80 -24.01 4.71
CA PHE A 227 -17.78 -24.45 6.09
C PHE A 227 -16.92 -25.72 6.26
N GLU A 228 -17.21 -26.77 5.48
CA GLU A 228 -16.47 -28.03 5.51
C GLU A 228 -14.99 -27.80 5.16
N GLU A 229 -14.71 -26.98 4.11
CA GLU A 229 -13.35 -26.68 3.73
C GLU A 229 -12.56 -26.02 4.88
N VAL A 230 -13.09 -24.96 5.50
CA VAL A 230 -12.37 -24.29 6.57
C VAL A 230 -12.27 -25.16 7.85
N LYS A 231 -13.29 -25.98 8.12
CA LYS A 231 -13.30 -26.95 9.21
C LYS A 231 -12.16 -27.96 9.07
N GLU A 232 -11.94 -28.49 7.86
CA GLU A 232 -10.87 -29.47 7.57
C GLU A 232 -9.50 -28.81 7.43
N TYR A 233 -9.37 -27.85 6.50
CA TYR A 233 -8.07 -27.26 6.16
C TYR A 233 -7.61 -26.20 7.17
N GLY A 234 -8.52 -25.49 7.81
CA GLY A 234 -8.23 -24.45 8.79
C GLY A 234 -7.94 -24.95 10.21
N SER A 235 -8.27 -26.21 10.52
CA SER A 235 -8.10 -26.82 11.83
C SER A 235 -6.64 -26.86 12.28
N PHE A 236 -6.39 -26.64 13.58
CA PHE A 236 -5.09 -26.89 14.19
C PHE A 236 -4.64 -28.35 14.00
N GLU A 237 -5.57 -29.29 14.15
CA GLU A 237 -5.36 -30.73 14.02
C GLU A 237 -5.56 -31.24 12.58
N SER A 238 -5.53 -30.37 11.57
CA SER A 238 -5.81 -30.73 10.17
C SER A 238 -4.92 -31.87 9.68
N LYS A 239 -5.55 -32.91 9.09
CA LYS A 239 -4.88 -34.05 8.47
C LYS A 239 -4.83 -33.96 6.95
N VAL A 240 -5.52 -32.97 6.35
CA VAL A 240 -5.62 -32.79 4.90
C VAL A 240 -4.78 -31.63 4.38
N ARG A 241 -4.48 -30.63 5.25
CA ARG A 241 -3.66 -29.47 4.90
C ARG A 241 -2.22 -29.91 4.65
N THR A 242 -1.67 -29.52 3.49
CA THR A 242 -0.28 -29.80 3.13
C THR A 242 0.71 -28.98 3.97
N LYS A 243 1.98 -29.38 3.94
CA LYS A 243 3.06 -28.61 4.59
C LYS A 243 3.19 -27.20 3.99
N ASP A 244 3.06 -27.05 2.67
CA ASP A 244 3.11 -25.73 2.01
C ASP A 244 1.90 -24.88 2.41
N GLN A 245 0.69 -25.44 2.48
CA GLN A 245 -0.49 -24.71 2.95
C GLN A 245 -0.36 -24.27 4.42
N THR A 246 0.28 -25.06 5.27
CA THR A 246 0.61 -24.66 6.64
C THR A 246 1.64 -23.55 6.66
N HIS A 247 2.68 -23.65 5.84
CA HIS A 247 3.70 -22.62 5.73
C HIS A 247 3.11 -21.30 5.24
N LEU A 248 2.39 -21.30 4.09
CA LEU A 248 1.82 -20.07 3.53
C LEU A 248 0.81 -19.42 4.46
N ALA A 249 0.00 -20.20 5.21
CA ALA A 249 -0.96 -19.67 6.17
C ALA A 249 -0.28 -18.84 7.26
N MET A 250 0.85 -19.32 7.76
CA MET A 250 1.64 -18.61 8.78
C MET A 250 2.48 -17.49 8.17
N TRP A 251 3.07 -17.71 6.99
CA TRP A 251 3.93 -16.77 6.28
C TRP A 251 3.19 -15.45 5.96
N TRP A 252 1.93 -15.54 5.49
CA TRP A 252 1.08 -14.39 5.19
C TRP A 252 0.48 -13.71 6.44
N LYS A 253 0.95 -14.04 7.65
CA LYS A 253 0.60 -13.28 8.85
C LYS A 253 1.35 -11.96 8.98
N ASP A 254 2.40 -11.75 8.20
CA ASP A 254 3.05 -10.44 8.10
C ASP A 254 2.04 -9.39 7.65
N PHE A 255 2.05 -8.23 8.31
CA PHE A 255 1.09 -7.16 8.02
C PHE A 255 1.26 -6.66 6.58
N VAL A 256 0.13 -6.39 5.92
CA VAL A 256 0.11 -5.99 4.50
C VAL A 256 0.93 -4.74 4.26
N GLU A 257 0.77 -3.73 5.11
CA GLU A 257 1.50 -2.47 5.02
C GLU A 257 3.02 -2.67 5.14
N ASN A 258 3.48 -3.58 5.98
CA ASN A 258 4.91 -3.88 6.12
C ASN A 258 5.43 -4.70 4.93
N SER A 259 4.80 -5.85 4.65
CA SER A 259 5.25 -6.80 3.63
C SER A 259 5.22 -6.21 2.22
N HIS A 260 4.17 -5.46 1.86
CA HIS A 260 4.04 -4.88 0.53
C HIS A 260 4.90 -3.62 0.34
N ASN A 261 5.11 -2.81 1.37
CA ASN A 261 6.11 -1.73 1.31
C ASN A 261 7.53 -2.29 1.21
N ARG A 262 7.85 -3.40 1.89
CA ARG A 262 9.13 -4.11 1.74
C ARG A 262 9.32 -4.61 0.31
N LEU A 263 8.31 -5.24 -0.28
CA LEU A 263 8.32 -5.64 -1.68
C LEU A 263 8.52 -4.43 -2.61
N ALA A 264 7.76 -3.35 -2.41
CA ALA A 264 7.88 -2.14 -3.22
C ALA A 264 9.30 -1.55 -3.19
N ARG A 265 9.96 -1.51 -2.01
CA ARG A 265 11.37 -1.09 -1.91
C ARG A 265 12.31 -1.96 -2.75
N GLN A 266 12.11 -3.28 -2.74
CA GLN A 266 12.90 -4.20 -3.57
C GLN A 266 12.67 -3.95 -5.06
N LEU A 267 11.40 -3.79 -5.47
CA LEU A 267 11.02 -3.64 -6.87
C LEU A 267 11.48 -2.30 -7.47
N VAL A 268 11.28 -1.18 -6.79
CA VAL A 268 11.73 0.13 -7.31
C VAL A 268 13.27 0.19 -7.46
N MET A 269 14.00 -0.51 -6.61
CA MET A 269 15.46 -0.64 -6.72
C MET A 269 15.86 -1.57 -7.87
N LYS A 270 15.21 -2.72 -8.01
CA LYS A 270 15.47 -3.70 -9.06
C LYS A 270 15.21 -3.12 -10.46
N GLU A 271 14.09 -2.42 -10.61
CA GLU A 271 13.68 -1.76 -11.87
C GLU A 271 14.36 -0.40 -12.09
N LYS A 272 15.19 0.05 -11.14
CA LYS A 272 15.96 1.30 -11.22
C LYS A 272 15.06 2.52 -11.49
N LEU A 273 13.91 2.58 -10.83
CA LEU A 273 12.98 3.68 -10.99
C LEU A 273 13.61 5.00 -10.51
N ASP A 274 13.30 6.09 -11.22
CA ASP A 274 13.73 7.42 -10.80
C ASP A 274 12.96 7.91 -9.55
N LEU A 275 13.30 9.10 -9.04
CA LEU A 275 12.67 9.66 -7.84
C LEU A 275 11.17 9.91 -8.05
N TRP A 276 10.74 10.39 -9.23
CA TRP A 276 9.34 10.66 -9.54
C TRP A 276 8.51 9.40 -9.61
N GLU A 277 9.03 8.40 -10.32
CA GLU A 277 8.41 7.07 -10.44
C GLU A 277 8.29 6.40 -9.07
N SER A 278 9.37 6.42 -8.29
CA SER A 278 9.38 5.82 -6.95
C SER A 278 8.41 6.52 -6.00
N ALA A 279 8.39 7.86 -5.97
CA ALA A 279 7.45 8.60 -5.14
C ALA A 279 5.99 8.30 -5.51
N ARG A 280 5.69 8.19 -6.82
CA ARG A 280 4.36 7.80 -7.31
C ARG A 280 3.96 6.39 -6.89
N VAL A 281 4.86 5.41 -7.04
CA VAL A 281 4.62 4.02 -6.62
C VAL A 281 4.24 3.98 -5.14
N PHE A 282 5.05 4.55 -4.26
CA PHE A 282 4.77 4.51 -2.83
C PHE A 282 3.54 5.34 -2.41
N ALA A 283 3.29 6.48 -3.07
CA ALA A 283 2.09 7.27 -2.80
C ALA A 283 0.82 6.47 -3.14
N LEU A 284 0.73 5.93 -4.35
CA LEU A 284 -0.42 5.11 -4.76
C LEU A 284 -0.55 3.86 -3.90
N LEU A 285 0.54 3.15 -3.62
CA LEU A 285 0.53 1.93 -2.80
C LEU A 285 -0.08 2.19 -1.42
N ASN A 286 0.42 3.19 -0.69
CA ASN A 286 -0.01 3.42 0.68
C ASN A 286 -1.40 4.05 0.77
N MET A 287 -1.77 4.95 -0.15
CA MET A 287 -3.15 5.44 -0.27
C MET A 287 -4.13 4.31 -0.52
N THR A 288 -3.76 3.37 -1.39
CA THR A 288 -4.62 2.24 -1.77
C THR A 288 -4.78 1.23 -0.64
N ILE A 289 -3.71 0.90 0.08
CA ILE A 289 -3.78 0.01 1.26
C ILE A 289 -4.67 0.64 2.34
N TYR A 290 -4.49 1.93 2.62
CA TYR A 290 -5.31 2.66 3.58
C TYR A 290 -6.81 2.63 3.22
N ASP A 291 -7.13 2.97 1.98
CA ASP A 291 -8.51 2.99 1.49
C ASP A 291 -9.13 1.58 1.41
N ALA A 292 -8.32 0.56 1.12
CA ALA A 292 -8.74 -0.83 1.15
C ALA A 292 -9.18 -1.25 2.56
N TYR A 293 -8.46 -0.85 3.60
CA TYR A 293 -8.88 -1.10 4.98
C TYR A 293 -10.17 -0.36 5.33
N ILE A 294 -10.30 0.91 4.97
CA ILE A 294 -11.53 1.67 5.25
C ILE A 294 -12.75 1.01 4.59
N ASN A 295 -12.65 0.72 3.29
CA ASN A 295 -13.76 0.14 2.55
C ASN A 295 -14.12 -1.28 3.01
N VAL A 296 -13.12 -2.14 3.28
CA VAL A 296 -13.41 -3.49 3.74
C VAL A 296 -13.98 -3.52 5.16
N PHE A 297 -13.57 -2.59 6.04
CA PHE A 297 -14.15 -2.50 7.39
C PHE A 297 -15.57 -1.96 7.36
N ASP A 298 -15.92 -1.04 6.45
CA ASP A 298 -17.31 -0.67 6.19
C ASP A 298 -18.16 -1.89 5.81
N ASN A 299 -17.68 -2.68 4.86
CA ASN A 299 -18.37 -3.91 4.45
C ASN A 299 -18.47 -4.94 5.59
N LYS A 300 -17.42 -5.11 6.40
CA LYS A 300 -17.42 -6.05 7.53
C LYS A 300 -18.53 -5.72 8.55
N PHE A 301 -18.63 -4.48 8.98
CA PHE A 301 -19.63 -4.07 9.95
C PHE A 301 -21.04 -3.97 9.35
N TYR A 302 -21.16 -3.72 8.05
CA TYR A 302 -22.44 -3.78 7.34
C TYR A 302 -23.02 -5.19 7.31
N TYR A 303 -22.20 -6.22 6.98
CA TYR A 303 -22.67 -7.61 6.91
C TYR A 303 -22.65 -8.31 8.25
N ASN A 304 -21.81 -7.90 9.16
CA ASN A 304 -21.67 -8.44 10.52
C ASN A 304 -21.58 -9.97 10.57
N HIS A 305 -20.82 -10.58 9.65
CA HIS A 305 -20.78 -12.02 9.45
C HIS A 305 -19.83 -12.69 10.44
N TRP A 306 -20.26 -13.83 10.99
CA TRP A 306 -19.51 -14.59 11.98
C TRP A 306 -18.19 -15.18 11.47
N ARG A 307 -17.32 -15.57 12.39
CA ARG A 307 -16.05 -16.24 12.09
C ARG A 307 -16.21 -17.75 12.05
N PRO A 308 -15.34 -18.49 11.30
CA PRO A 308 -15.33 -19.95 11.31
C PRO A 308 -15.27 -20.55 12.71
N TYR A 309 -14.52 -19.97 13.65
CA TYR A 309 -14.46 -20.41 15.04
C TYR A 309 -15.85 -20.51 15.68
N THR A 310 -16.64 -19.46 15.58
CA THR A 310 -18.01 -19.44 16.10
C THR A 310 -18.92 -20.39 15.31
N ALA A 311 -18.88 -20.32 13.99
CA ALA A 311 -19.76 -21.10 13.11
C ALA A 311 -19.60 -22.60 13.32
N ILE A 312 -18.35 -23.11 13.38
CA ILE A 312 -18.07 -24.55 13.50
C ILE A 312 -18.45 -25.06 14.89
N ARG A 313 -18.14 -24.31 15.95
CA ARG A 313 -18.44 -24.72 17.30
C ARG A 313 -19.94 -24.66 17.63
N TRP A 314 -20.68 -23.79 16.97
CA TRP A 314 -22.10 -23.54 17.20
C TRP A 314 -23.04 -24.15 16.14
N ALA A 315 -22.53 -24.93 15.19
CA ALA A 315 -23.27 -25.46 14.05
C ALA A 315 -24.52 -26.30 14.41
N ALA A 316 -24.58 -26.88 15.61
CA ALA A 316 -25.79 -27.56 16.09
C ALA A 316 -27.06 -26.67 16.08
N ASN A 317 -26.89 -25.33 16.03
CA ASN A 317 -27.96 -24.35 16.11
C ASN A 317 -28.05 -23.45 14.86
N ASP A 318 -27.35 -23.78 13.78
CA ASP A 318 -27.24 -22.92 12.60
C ASP A 318 -28.36 -23.14 11.56
N GLU A 319 -29.26 -24.04 11.86
CA GLU A 319 -30.40 -24.42 10.99
C GLU A 319 -29.99 -25.02 9.62
N ASN A 320 -28.72 -25.46 9.50
CA ASN A 320 -28.24 -26.16 8.31
C ASN A 320 -27.95 -27.63 8.63
N PRO A 321 -28.80 -28.56 8.12
CA PRO A 321 -28.64 -30.00 8.43
C PRO A 321 -27.38 -30.62 7.80
N ASN A 322 -26.61 -29.87 7.00
CA ASN A 322 -25.44 -30.36 6.30
C ASN A 322 -24.12 -29.82 6.94
N THR A 323 -24.21 -29.16 8.09
CA THR A 323 -23.04 -28.68 8.84
C THR A 323 -22.94 -29.42 10.17
N GLU A 324 -21.84 -30.10 10.41
CA GLU A 324 -21.61 -30.87 11.63
C GLU A 324 -20.84 -30.03 12.66
N PRO A 325 -21.33 -29.86 13.90
CA PRO A 325 -20.64 -29.09 14.93
C PRO A 325 -19.37 -29.78 15.41
N ASP A 326 -18.38 -28.98 15.80
CA ASP A 326 -17.20 -29.43 16.52
C ASP A 326 -16.90 -28.46 17.67
N PRO A 327 -17.40 -28.70 18.89
CA PRO A 327 -17.23 -27.80 20.03
C PRO A 327 -15.77 -27.59 20.46
N GLU A 328 -14.85 -28.50 20.11
CA GLU A 328 -13.43 -28.41 20.41
C GLU A 328 -12.59 -27.83 19.27
N TRP A 329 -13.21 -27.54 18.13
CA TRP A 329 -12.50 -27.04 16.96
C TRP A 329 -11.71 -25.78 17.27
N ASN A 330 -10.49 -25.72 16.75
CA ASN A 330 -9.60 -24.58 16.86
C ASN A 330 -8.87 -24.35 15.55
N ASN A 331 -8.62 -23.10 15.20
CA ASN A 331 -7.87 -22.76 13.99
C ASN A 331 -6.36 -22.96 14.18
N LEU A 332 -5.62 -22.93 13.06
CA LEU A 332 -4.19 -23.23 13.02
C LEU A 332 -3.37 -22.45 14.06
N HIS A 333 -3.64 -21.17 14.26
CA HIS A 333 -2.85 -20.33 15.17
C HIS A 333 -3.54 -20.03 16.52
N LYS A 334 -4.66 -20.73 16.81
CA LYS A 334 -5.40 -20.63 18.08
C LYS A 334 -5.77 -19.19 18.46
N HIS A 335 -6.17 -18.41 17.48
CA HIS A 335 -6.59 -17.03 17.68
C HIS A 335 -7.59 -16.61 16.58
N THR A 336 -8.53 -15.77 16.93
CA THR A 336 -9.48 -15.15 15.98
C THR A 336 -9.59 -13.67 16.28
N TYR A 337 -9.42 -12.84 15.23
CA TYR A 337 -9.46 -11.39 15.37
C TYR A 337 -10.86 -10.89 15.75
N ALA A 338 -10.91 -9.92 16.68
CA ALA A 338 -12.14 -9.38 17.26
C ALA A 338 -12.89 -8.41 16.33
N PHE A 339 -13.28 -8.89 15.12
CA PHE A 339 -14.09 -8.17 14.15
C PHE A 339 -14.75 -9.15 13.15
N PRO A 340 -15.87 -8.75 12.49
CA PRO A 340 -16.60 -9.62 11.58
C PRO A 340 -15.75 -10.22 10.45
N SER A 341 -16.16 -11.38 9.93
CA SER A 341 -15.37 -12.16 8.97
C SER A 341 -15.37 -11.55 7.57
N TYR A 342 -16.53 -11.33 7.01
CA TYR A 342 -16.76 -11.05 5.58
C TYR A 342 -16.74 -9.55 5.24
N PRO A 343 -16.06 -9.14 4.15
CA PRO A 343 -15.03 -9.84 3.37
C PRO A 343 -13.67 -9.89 4.09
N SER A 344 -12.69 -10.63 3.55
CA SER A 344 -11.34 -10.72 4.12
C SER A 344 -10.56 -9.42 3.97
N ALA A 345 -10.22 -8.74 5.08
CA ALA A 345 -9.41 -7.51 5.04
C ALA A 345 -7.99 -7.76 4.50
N HIS A 346 -7.37 -8.86 4.90
CA HIS A 346 -6.04 -9.23 4.41
C HIS A 346 -6.05 -9.51 2.89
N GLY A 347 -7.07 -10.23 2.40
CA GLY A 347 -7.26 -10.45 0.96
C GLY A 347 -7.47 -9.14 0.20
N THR A 348 -8.30 -8.23 0.74
CA THR A 348 -8.58 -6.93 0.11
C THR A 348 -7.34 -6.05 0.03
N ALA A 349 -6.67 -5.82 1.15
CA ALA A 349 -5.50 -4.92 1.18
C ALA A 349 -4.31 -5.47 0.38
N SER A 350 -4.04 -6.79 0.47
CA SER A 350 -2.97 -7.42 -0.32
C SER A 350 -3.23 -7.35 -1.82
N THR A 351 -4.45 -7.68 -2.26
CA THR A 351 -4.77 -7.64 -3.70
C THR A 351 -4.78 -6.21 -4.23
N ALA A 352 -5.29 -5.24 -3.47
CA ALA A 352 -5.25 -3.83 -3.85
C ALA A 352 -3.79 -3.35 -4.03
N ALA A 353 -2.91 -3.69 -3.10
CA ALA A 353 -1.49 -3.40 -3.19
C ALA A 353 -0.82 -4.05 -4.41
N MET A 354 -1.07 -5.35 -4.64
CA MET A 354 -0.52 -6.08 -5.79
C MET A 354 -1.02 -5.50 -7.12
N THR A 355 -2.29 -5.11 -7.21
CA THR A 355 -2.86 -4.48 -8.42
C THR A 355 -2.18 -3.15 -8.72
N VAL A 356 -1.95 -2.31 -7.71
CA VAL A 356 -1.22 -1.04 -7.89
C VAL A 356 0.21 -1.29 -8.33
N LEU A 357 0.93 -2.23 -7.71
CA LEU A 357 2.31 -2.55 -8.09
C LEU A 357 2.39 -3.05 -9.54
N ALA A 358 1.50 -3.97 -9.94
CA ALA A 358 1.44 -4.48 -11.31
C ALA A 358 1.30 -3.35 -12.36
N ASN A 359 0.47 -2.36 -12.06
CA ASN A 359 0.17 -1.26 -12.98
C ASN A 359 1.22 -0.14 -12.94
N THR A 360 1.76 0.20 -11.75
CA THR A 360 2.67 1.35 -11.60
C THR A 360 4.10 1.07 -12.01
N LEU A 361 4.56 -0.18 -11.90
CA LEU A 361 5.90 -0.57 -12.35
C LEU A 361 6.01 -0.68 -13.88
N GLY A 362 4.89 -0.65 -14.62
CA GLY A 362 4.88 -0.77 -16.06
C GLY A 362 5.18 -2.17 -16.58
N THR A 363 5.33 -3.15 -15.70
CA THR A 363 5.63 -4.55 -16.04
C THR A 363 4.38 -5.38 -16.33
N GLY A 364 3.21 -4.89 -15.93
CA GLY A 364 1.95 -5.61 -15.95
C GLY A 364 1.90 -6.72 -14.89
N ASP A 365 0.83 -7.52 -14.91
CA ASP A 365 0.58 -8.56 -13.92
C ASP A 365 1.63 -9.69 -13.95
N LYS A 366 2.01 -10.14 -15.16
CA LYS A 366 2.98 -11.24 -15.36
C LYS A 366 4.40 -10.77 -15.12
N TYR A 367 4.85 -10.86 -13.89
CA TYR A 367 6.16 -10.44 -13.47
C TYR A 367 6.66 -11.36 -12.33
N SER A 368 7.84 -11.93 -12.50
CA SER A 368 8.42 -12.85 -11.50
C SER A 368 9.19 -12.09 -10.43
N PHE A 369 8.87 -12.37 -9.17
CA PHE A 369 9.51 -11.75 -8.01
C PHE A 369 9.53 -12.69 -6.81
N ILE A 370 10.35 -12.34 -5.83
CA ILE A 370 10.45 -13.02 -4.55
C ILE A 370 9.98 -12.04 -3.47
N MET A 371 9.12 -12.50 -2.58
CA MET A 371 8.78 -11.78 -1.35
C MET A 371 9.47 -12.47 -0.16
N THR A 372 9.82 -11.66 0.82
CA THR A 372 10.33 -12.12 2.11
C THR A 372 9.34 -11.76 3.21
N THR A 373 9.29 -12.56 4.27
CA THR A 373 8.58 -12.20 5.51
C THR A 373 9.57 -11.98 6.65
N GLU A 374 9.16 -11.20 7.61
CA GLU A 374 9.82 -11.07 8.89
C GLU A 374 9.29 -12.10 9.88
N ASP A 375 9.72 -12.05 11.14
CA ASP A 375 9.17 -12.89 12.18
C ASP A 375 7.69 -12.57 12.39
N VAL A 376 6.84 -13.60 12.34
CA VAL A 376 5.38 -13.46 12.45
C VAL A 376 4.88 -13.88 13.83
N ASP A 377 3.70 -13.39 14.21
CA ASP A 377 3.08 -13.77 15.47
C ASP A 377 2.78 -15.27 15.52
N LYS A 378 3.15 -15.93 16.62
CA LYS A 378 2.90 -17.35 16.84
C LYS A 378 1.41 -17.66 16.94
N ALA A 379 0.65 -16.76 17.56
CA ALA A 379 -0.81 -16.78 17.67
C ALA A 379 -1.35 -15.38 17.28
N GLY A 380 -2.14 -14.74 18.14
CA GLY A 380 -2.62 -13.37 17.95
C GLY A 380 -1.54 -12.30 18.14
N PRO A 381 -1.91 -11.03 17.98
CA PRO A 381 -1.03 -9.88 18.11
C PRO A 381 -0.30 -9.83 19.42
N PHE A 382 0.15 -9.80 20.22
CA PHE A 382 0.77 -9.84 21.56
C PHE A 382 1.34 -11.21 21.95
N SER A 383 1.34 -12.19 21.04
CA SER A 383 2.01 -13.47 21.24
C SER A 383 3.50 -13.37 20.88
N GLY A 384 4.28 -14.38 21.27
CA GLY A 384 5.66 -14.48 20.82
C GLY A 384 5.77 -14.62 19.31
N LYS A 385 6.92 -14.23 18.76
CA LYS A 385 7.22 -14.34 17.33
C LYS A 385 7.84 -15.67 16.96
N ILE A 386 7.65 -16.10 15.71
CA ILE A 386 8.34 -17.24 15.10
C ILE A 386 8.95 -16.79 13.78
N LYS A 387 10.14 -17.34 13.51
CA LYS A 387 10.82 -17.18 12.23
C LYS A 387 10.27 -18.19 11.23
N MET A 388 9.90 -17.73 10.04
CA MET A 388 9.47 -18.60 8.96
C MET A 388 10.68 -19.24 8.25
N ASP A 389 10.54 -20.51 7.89
CA ASP A 389 11.58 -21.26 7.15
C ASP A 389 10.91 -22.08 6.02
N PRO A 390 11.19 -21.77 4.75
CA PRO A 390 11.97 -20.61 4.28
C PRO A 390 11.25 -19.27 4.54
N PRO A 391 12.01 -18.15 4.68
CA PRO A 391 11.42 -16.82 4.83
C PRO A 391 10.90 -16.26 3.50
N GLU A 392 11.22 -16.89 2.38
CA GLU A 392 10.94 -16.43 1.03
C GLU A 392 9.85 -17.25 0.35
N ARG A 393 9.04 -16.55 -0.47
CA ARG A 393 8.11 -17.16 -1.42
C ARG A 393 8.23 -16.50 -2.79
N SER A 394 8.19 -17.33 -3.85
CA SER A 394 8.36 -16.90 -5.24
C SER A 394 7.02 -16.86 -5.96
N PHE A 395 6.81 -15.84 -6.77
CA PHE A 395 5.60 -15.62 -7.55
C PHE A 395 5.92 -15.32 -9.01
N THR A 396 5.04 -15.72 -9.91
CA THR A 396 5.14 -15.47 -11.35
C THR A 396 4.22 -14.33 -11.82
N SER A 397 3.33 -13.86 -10.93
CA SER A 397 2.49 -12.70 -11.16
C SER A 397 2.05 -12.05 -9.86
N PHE A 398 1.66 -10.78 -9.92
CA PHE A 398 1.10 -10.06 -8.78
C PHE A 398 -0.26 -10.62 -8.38
N SER A 399 -1.09 -11.01 -9.36
CA SER A 399 -2.40 -11.64 -9.10
C SER A 399 -2.27 -12.98 -8.37
N GLN A 400 -1.24 -13.79 -8.70
CA GLN A 400 -0.94 -15.03 -7.98
C GLN A 400 -0.64 -14.75 -6.51
N ALA A 401 0.20 -13.75 -6.22
CA ALA A 401 0.55 -13.39 -4.85
C ALA A 401 -0.66 -12.86 -4.07
N GLY A 402 -1.49 -12.01 -4.69
CA GLY A 402 -2.74 -11.53 -4.10
C GLY A 402 -3.73 -12.65 -3.77
N MET A 403 -3.89 -13.61 -4.68
CA MET A 403 -4.75 -14.78 -4.45
C MET A 403 -4.19 -15.70 -3.35
N GLU A 404 -2.88 -15.94 -3.32
CA GLU A 404 -2.27 -16.74 -2.25
C GLU A 404 -2.44 -16.05 -0.88
N ALA A 405 -2.26 -14.74 -0.81
CA ALA A 405 -2.52 -13.95 0.41
C ALA A 405 -3.97 -14.09 0.88
N ALA A 406 -4.94 -13.99 -0.03
CA ALA A 406 -6.36 -14.16 0.29
C ALA A 406 -6.67 -15.58 0.78
N MET A 407 -6.21 -16.61 0.08
CA MET A 407 -6.46 -18.01 0.41
C MET A 407 -5.72 -18.49 1.66
N SER A 408 -4.60 -17.84 2.02
CA SER A 408 -3.87 -18.14 3.25
C SER A 408 -4.77 -18.09 4.50
N ARG A 409 -5.80 -17.25 4.46
CA ARG A 409 -6.73 -17.06 5.60
C ARG A 409 -7.67 -18.23 5.79
N VAL A 410 -8.00 -18.97 4.74
CA VAL A 410 -8.75 -20.24 4.81
C VAL A 410 -7.90 -21.31 5.52
N TYR A 411 -6.65 -21.46 5.08
CA TYR A 411 -5.71 -22.42 5.70
C TYR A 411 -5.31 -22.05 7.13
N LEU A 412 -5.35 -20.76 7.46
CA LEU A 412 -5.18 -20.29 8.84
C LEU A 412 -6.42 -20.59 9.71
N GLY A 413 -7.59 -20.81 9.10
CA GLY A 413 -8.85 -21.14 9.77
C GLY A 413 -9.64 -19.94 10.28
N ILE A 414 -9.40 -18.74 9.76
CA ILE A 414 -10.04 -17.51 10.25
C ILE A 414 -11.01 -16.86 9.26
N HIS A 415 -11.10 -17.39 8.05
CA HIS A 415 -12.02 -16.96 6.99
C HIS A 415 -12.58 -18.15 6.23
N PHE A 416 -13.81 -18.03 5.78
CA PHE A 416 -14.37 -18.89 4.76
C PHE A 416 -13.77 -18.58 3.38
N ARG A 417 -13.85 -19.52 2.43
CA ARG A 417 -13.38 -19.32 1.06
C ARG A 417 -14.00 -18.07 0.42
N TYR A 418 -15.33 -17.92 0.52
CA TYR A 418 -16.05 -16.78 -0.05
C TYR A 418 -15.62 -15.43 0.55
N ASP A 419 -15.19 -15.38 1.83
CA ASP A 419 -14.61 -14.16 2.43
C ASP A 419 -13.33 -13.77 1.70
N SER A 420 -12.48 -14.77 1.41
CA SER A 420 -11.17 -14.59 0.77
C SER A 420 -11.29 -14.22 -0.70
N GLU A 421 -12.17 -14.90 -1.43
CA GLU A 421 -12.45 -14.64 -2.86
C GLU A 421 -13.06 -13.25 -3.06
N GLU A 422 -14.00 -12.86 -2.20
CA GLU A 422 -14.57 -11.51 -2.26
C GLU A 422 -13.54 -10.46 -1.83
N GLY A 423 -12.72 -10.75 -0.81
CA GLY A 423 -11.61 -9.87 -0.44
C GLY A 423 -10.65 -9.63 -1.61
N TYR A 424 -10.29 -10.68 -2.36
CA TYR A 424 -9.49 -10.56 -3.57
C TYR A 424 -10.18 -9.69 -4.63
N THR A 425 -11.45 -9.94 -4.91
CA THR A 425 -12.24 -9.20 -5.91
C THR A 425 -12.37 -7.72 -5.54
N LEU A 426 -12.66 -7.42 -4.28
CA LEU A 426 -12.79 -6.06 -3.77
C LEU A 426 -11.45 -5.31 -3.84
N GLY A 427 -10.37 -5.97 -3.45
CA GLY A 427 -9.02 -5.41 -3.53
C GLY A 427 -8.60 -5.07 -4.95
N ALA A 428 -8.88 -5.94 -5.92
CA ALA A 428 -8.59 -5.68 -7.33
C ALA A 428 -9.34 -4.44 -7.85
N LYS A 429 -10.63 -4.29 -7.49
CA LYS A 429 -11.44 -3.10 -7.86
C LYS A 429 -10.85 -1.81 -7.28
N ILE A 430 -10.46 -1.82 -6.01
CA ILE A 430 -9.87 -0.65 -5.34
C ILE A 430 -8.53 -0.28 -5.97
N GLY A 431 -7.65 -1.27 -6.20
CA GLY A 431 -6.35 -1.05 -6.80
C GLY A 431 -6.43 -0.51 -8.23
N GLU A 432 -7.35 -1.04 -9.03
CA GLU A 432 -7.58 -0.57 -10.39
C GLU A 432 -8.14 0.87 -10.41
N TYR A 433 -9.12 1.16 -9.53
CA TYR A 433 -9.65 2.52 -9.37
C TYR A 433 -8.56 3.52 -8.99
N ALA A 434 -7.69 3.17 -8.05
CA ALA A 434 -6.58 4.01 -7.63
C ALA A 434 -5.65 4.37 -8.79
N TYR A 435 -5.21 3.37 -9.56
CA TYR A 435 -4.32 3.56 -10.68
C TYR A 435 -4.93 4.37 -11.82
N GLN A 436 -6.22 4.13 -12.14
CA GLN A 436 -6.91 4.79 -13.25
C GLN A 436 -7.25 6.25 -12.98
N HIS A 437 -7.41 6.65 -11.71
CA HIS A 437 -7.96 7.97 -11.39
C HIS A 437 -6.97 8.92 -10.74
N PHE A 438 -5.81 8.45 -10.23
CA PHE A 438 -4.90 9.30 -9.46
C PHE A 438 -3.46 9.25 -9.95
N LEU A 439 -2.77 10.38 -9.77
CA LEU A 439 -1.35 10.56 -10.09
C LEU A 439 -0.99 10.07 -11.50
N LYS A 440 -1.87 10.31 -12.45
CA LYS A 440 -1.68 9.87 -13.84
C LYS A 440 -0.51 10.58 -14.49
N PRO A 441 0.19 9.93 -15.46
CA PRO A 441 1.19 10.60 -16.26
C PRO A 441 0.56 11.79 -17.02
N ILE A 442 1.23 12.93 -16.96
CA ILE A 442 0.86 14.10 -17.79
C ILE A 442 1.45 13.86 -19.16
N LYS A 443 0.62 13.86 -20.21
CA LYS A 443 1.11 13.76 -21.58
C LYS A 443 2.00 14.97 -21.87
N PRO A 444 3.21 14.80 -22.44
CA PRO A 444 3.96 15.93 -22.92
C PRO A 444 3.13 16.62 -24.03
N ASN A 445 2.97 17.94 -23.89
CA ASN A 445 2.37 18.78 -24.92
C ASN A 445 3.22 18.81 -26.20
#